data_3ec8580146718acdd225d9ccb8939336
#
_entry.id   3ec8580146718acdd225d9ccb8939336
#
_cell.length_a   1.000
_cell.length_b   1.000
_cell.length_c   1.000
_cell.angle_alpha   90.00
_cell.angle_beta   90.00
_cell.angle_gamma   90.00
#
_symmetry.space_group_name_H-M   'P 1'
#
loop_
_entity.id
_entity.type
_entity.pdbx_description
1 polymer ?
#
loop_
_entity_poly.entity_id
_entity_poly.type
_entity_poly.pdbx_seq_one_letter_code
_entity_poly.pdbx_strand_id
1 'polypeptide(L)'
;MEAGTGSKNFAELATIRIGIVPGDGIGPIIMKQAVRVLECLLKDEIAAGRISLVPIEGLTIENRLACGQAVPEECLQAIRTCDVLLKGPTTTPKGGSMESANVTLRRELDLYANVRPVSVPDEGIDWVFYRENTEGEYALGSRGIELPGKLSMDFKVTTDAGTRRIARAAFEYARLNGKTNVAIVTKANIMKKTDGMFSRIAHEVAADYPGIEAEDWYIDIMTANLVNPALRSRFQVFLLPNLYGDIITDEGAQIQGGVGTAGSANIGDRYAMFEAIHGSAPRKIEAGEGDYANPASILKAAEMMLRHIAMPEKAERLQAAMRICTETEHRVTVTGHRDGATCEAFTDYLLETMRSL
;
A
#
# COMPACT_ATOMS: atom_id res chain seq x y z
N MET A 1 10.73 -1.74 8.97
CA MET A 1 10.59 -2.87 8.03
C MET A 1 11.89 -2.96 7.24
N GLU A 2 12.76 -3.88 7.57
CA GLU A 2 13.86 -4.23 6.69
C GLU A 2 13.32 -5.24 5.69
N ALA A 3 13.32 -4.88 4.40
CA ALA A 3 12.94 -5.77 3.33
C ALA A 3 14.10 -6.74 3.07
N GLY A 4 13.88 -8.01 3.30
CA GLY A 4 14.87 -9.05 2.99
C GLY A 4 15.05 -9.23 1.49
N THR A 5 16.29 -9.48 1.12
CA THR A 5 16.83 -9.99 -0.15
C THR A 5 16.71 -9.09 -1.38
N GLY A 6 17.80 -8.41 -1.74
CA GLY A 6 17.96 -7.66 -3.00
C GLY A 6 17.65 -6.17 -2.92
N SER A 7 17.21 -5.66 -1.77
CA SER A 7 16.89 -4.24 -1.61
C SER A 7 18.11 -3.35 -1.75
N LYS A 8 17.96 -2.23 -2.44
CA LYS A 8 18.96 -1.15 -2.50
C LYS A 8 19.44 -0.82 -1.08
N ASN A 9 20.75 -0.72 -0.88
CA ASN A 9 21.26 -0.18 0.36
C ASN A 9 21.14 1.35 0.35
N PHE A 10 20.02 1.87 0.82
CA PHE A 10 19.74 3.31 0.85
C PHE A 10 20.74 4.11 1.67
N ALA A 11 21.39 3.49 2.66
CA ALA A 11 22.42 4.16 3.45
C ALA A 11 23.68 4.52 2.64
N GLU A 12 23.96 3.77 1.57
CA GLU A 12 25.13 3.96 0.70
C GLU A 12 24.85 4.89 -0.51
N LEU A 13 23.59 5.23 -0.79
CA LEU A 13 23.28 6.12 -1.89
C LEU A 13 23.73 7.55 -1.60
N ALA A 14 24.38 8.20 -2.56
CA ALA A 14 24.74 9.60 -2.45
C ALA A 14 23.50 10.52 -2.38
N THR A 15 22.50 10.22 -3.17
CA THR A 15 21.19 10.91 -3.19
C THR A 15 20.08 9.88 -3.37
N ILE A 16 19.05 9.95 -2.53
CA ILE A 16 17.81 9.18 -2.67
C ILE A 16 16.80 10.06 -3.39
N ARG A 17 16.29 9.59 -4.53
CA ARG A 17 15.29 10.29 -5.35
C ARG A 17 13.90 9.75 -5.02
N ILE A 18 13.06 10.60 -4.43
CA ILE A 18 11.67 10.29 -4.08
C ILE A 18 10.77 10.89 -5.15
N GLY A 19 10.16 10.05 -5.99
CA GLY A 19 9.17 10.48 -6.97
C GLY A 19 7.84 10.82 -6.29
N ILE A 20 7.33 12.02 -6.53
CA ILE A 20 6.06 12.51 -5.99
C ILE A 20 5.03 12.49 -7.10
N VAL A 21 4.04 11.63 -7.00
CA VAL A 21 2.97 11.44 -7.97
C VAL A 21 1.65 11.90 -7.35
N PRO A 22 1.12 13.09 -7.70
CA PRO A 22 -0.12 13.61 -7.09
C PRO A 22 -1.35 12.74 -7.33
N GLY A 23 -1.50 12.16 -8.52
CA GLY A 23 -2.67 11.36 -8.90
C GLY A 23 -3.88 12.24 -9.24
N ASP A 24 -5.09 11.69 -8.99
CA ASP A 24 -6.37 12.27 -9.40
C ASP A 24 -7.25 12.65 -8.21
N GLY A 25 -8.27 13.43 -8.46
CA GLY A 25 -9.31 13.79 -7.49
C GLY A 25 -8.74 14.49 -6.25
N ILE A 26 -8.91 13.88 -5.05
CA ILE A 26 -8.34 14.41 -3.81
C ILE A 26 -6.82 14.22 -3.72
N GLY A 27 -6.22 13.46 -4.63
CA GLY A 27 -4.79 13.14 -4.64
C GLY A 27 -3.88 14.35 -4.56
N PRO A 28 -4.00 15.36 -5.43
CA PRO A 28 -3.18 16.58 -5.37
C PRO A 28 -3.29 17.33 -4.04
N ILE A 29 -4.49 17.32 -3.42
CA ILE A 29 -4.75 18.03 -2.15
C ILE A 29 -3.98 17.35 -1.01
N ILE A 30 -4.16 16.04 -0.84
CA ILE A 30 -3.48 15.29 0.22
C ILE A 30 -1.98 15.18 -0.02
N MET A 31 -1.54 15.08 -1.29
CA MET A 31 -0.12 15.02 -1.64
C MET A 31 0.60 16.32 -1.33
N LYS A 32 -0.02 17.48 -1.61
CA LYS A 32 0.52 18.79 -1.21
C LYS A 32 0.85 18.81 0.29
N GLN A 33 -0.02 18.25 1.12
CA GLN A 33 0.19 18.21 2.55
C GLN A 33 1.27 17.20 2.97
N ALA A 34 1.32 16.03 2.33
CA ALA A 34 2.38 15.07 2.56
C ALA A 34 3.77 15.61 2.19
N VAL A 35 3.87 16.36 1.09
CA VAL A 35 5.13 17.04 0.69
C VAL A 35 5.56 18.06 1.73
N ARG A 36 4.65 18.91 2.25
CA ARG A 36 4.96 19.85 3.35
C ARG A 36 5.53 19.15 4.59
N VAL A 37 4.97 17.99 4.94
CA VAL A 37 5.46 17.19 6.07
C VAL A 37 6.85 16.62 5.77
N LEU A 38 7.06 16.06 4.57
CA LEU A 38 8.38 15.55 4.16
C LEU A 38 9.43 16.64 4.10
N GLU A 39 9.12 17.82 3.56
CA GLU A 39 10.04 18.98 3.54
C GLU A 39 10.44 19.43 4.95
N CYS A 40 9.52 19.37 5.90
CA CYS A 40 9.81 19.67 7.30
C CYS A 40 10.71 18.61 7.93
N LEU A 41 10.40 17.33 7.74
CA LEU A 41 11.14 16.20 8.33
C LEU A 41 12.52 16.03 7.72
N LEU A 42 12.67 16.25 6.42
CA LEU A 42 13.86 15.96 5.62
C LEU A 42 14.62 17.24 5.26
N LYS A 43 14.36 18.34 5.95
CA LYS A 43 14.93 19.66 5.64
C LYS A 43 16.46 19.61 5.50
N ASP A 44 17.14 18.98 6.42
CA ASP A 44 18.59 18.91 6.45
C ASP A 44 19.14 17.98 5.36
N GLU A 45 18.47 16.86 5.13
CA GLU A 45 18.83 15.90 4.09
C GLU A 45 18.61 16.48 2.68
N ILE A 46 17.56 17.27 2.50
CA ILE A 46 17.29 17.99 1.23
C ILE A 46 18.34 19.06 1.03
N ALA A 47 18.64 19.87 2.05
CA ALA A 47 19.68 20.92 1.97
C ALA A 47 21.07 20.34 1.69
N ALA A 48 21.38 19.17 2.22
CA ALA A 48 22.63 18.44 1.98
C ALA A 48 22.65 17.68 0.64
N GLY A 49 21.57 17.69 -0.16
CA GLY A 49 21.45 16.94 -1.42
C GLY A 49 21.33 15.41 -1.25
N ARG A 50 21.14 14.93 -0.04
CA ARG A 50 20.92 13.48 0.23
C ARG A 50 19.53 13.00 -0.17
N ILE A 51 18.53 13.88 -0.14
CA ILE A 51 17.17 13.62 -0.59
C ILE A 51 16.81 14.59 -1.69
N SER A 52 16.18 14.09 -2.75
CA SER A 52 15.58 14.86 -3.84
C SER A 52 14.12 14.47 -3.99
N LEU A 53 13.21 15.42 -3.78
CA LEU A 53 11.80 15.23 -4.10
C LEU A 53 11.61 15.57 -5.59
N VAL A 54 11.19 14.58 -6.38
CA VAL A 54 11.08 14.67 -7.84
C VAL A 54 9.61 14.70 -8.22
N PRO A 55 9.04 15.82 -8.64
CA PRO A 55 7.67 15.87 -9.13
C PRO A 55 7.51 15.00 -10.38
N ILE A 56 6.51 14.13 -10.39
CA ILE A 56 6.11 13.30 -11.53
C ILE A 56 4.77 13.82 -12.02
N GLU A 57 4.79 14.53 -13.12
CA GLU A 57 3.61 15.10 -13.73
C GLU A 57 3.02 14.17 -14.79
N GLY A 58 1.76 14.43 -15.18
CA GLY A 58 1.13 13.75 -16.32
C GLY A 58 0.48 12.40 -16.01
N LEU A 59 0.58 11.86 -14.81
CA LEU A 59 -0.20 10.67 -14.41
C LEU A 59 -1.60 11.07 -13.91
N THR A 60 -2.33 11.82 -14.71
CA THR A 60 -3.70 12.24 -14.46
C THR A 60 -4.65 11.51 -15.40
N ILE A 61 -5.92 11.38 -14.99
CA ILE A 61 -6.94 10.70 -15.81
C ILE A 61 -7.13 11.39 -17.17
N GLU A 62 -7.07 12.72 -17.21
CA GLU A 62 -7.22 13.51 -18.43
C GLU A 62 -6.10 13.22 -19.42
N ASN A 63 -4.84 13.24 -18.98
CA ASN A 63 -3.68 12.97 -19.83
C ASN A 63 -3.67 11.51 -20.29
N ARG A 64 -3.98 10.57 -19.40
CA ARG A 64 -4.06 9.14 -19.70
C ARG A 64 -5.12 8.84 -20.77
N LEU A 65 -6.28 9.49 -20.68
CA LEU A 65 -7.33 9.39 -21.71
C LEU A 65 -6.90 10.01 -23.03
N ALA A 66 -6.23 11.16 -22.98
CA ALA A 66 -5.78 11.87 -24.19
C ALA A 66 -4.72 11.06 -24.97
N CYS A 67 -3.78 10.39 -24.29
CA CYS A 67 -2.75 9.58 -24.94
C CYS A 67 -3.14 8.10 -25.11
N GLY A 68 -4.28 7.67 -24.54
CA GLY A 68 -4.74 6.28 -24.64
C GLY A 68 -3.87 5.25 -23.88
N GLN A 69 -3.11 5.70 -22.88
CA GLN A 69 -2.17 4.86 -22.12
C GLN A 69 -2.55 4.82 -20.65
N ALA A 70 -2.49 3.65 -20.04
CA ALA A 70 -2.72 3.49 -18.60
C ALA A 70 -1.69 4.24 -17.75
N VAL A 71 -0.44 4.25 -18.19
CA VAL A 71 0.67 5.07 -17.70
C VAL A 71 1.39 5.65 -18.90
N PRO A 72 1.39 6.99 -19.12
CA PRO A 72 2.11 7.60 -20.21
C PRO A 72 3.61 7.27 -20.15
N GLU A 73 4.23 7.00 -21.30
CA GLU A 73 5.63 6.55 -21.35
C GLU A 73 6.59 7.56 -20.70
N GLU A 74 6.35 8.85 -20.89
CA GLU A 74 7.16 9.92 -20.28
C GLU A 74 7.09 9.87 -18.73
N CYS A 75 5.90 9.62 -18.20
CA CYS A 75 5.72 9.42 -16.74
C CYS A 75 6.47 8.18 -16.26
N LEU A 76 6.38 7.07 -16.99
CA LEU A 76 7.07 5.84 -16.64
C LEU A 76 8.59 6.01 -16.66
N GLN A 77 9.12 6.72 -17.65
CA GLN A 77 10.55 7.03 -17.73
C GLN A 77 10.99 7.92 -16.56
N ALA A 78 10.23 8.96 -16.22
CA ALA A 78 10.51 9.81 -15.07
C ALA A 78 10.48 9.00 -13.75
N ILE A 79 9.48 8.13 -13.57
CA ILE A 79 9.36 7.22 -12.43
C ILE A 79 10.60 6.30 -12.32
N ARG A 80 11.07 5.74 -13.41
CA ARG A 80 12.24 4.84 -13.43
C ARG A 80 13.55 5.52 -13.03
N THR A 81 13.60 6.86 -13.00
CA THR A 81 14.75 7.62 -12.47
C THR A 81 14.72 7.78 -10.96
N CYS A 82 13.62 7.43 -10.30
CA CYS A 82 13.46 7.53 -8.86
C CYS A 82 13.82 6.21 -8.15
N ASP A 83 14.15 6.31 -6.88
CA ASP A 83 14.47 5.16 -6.04
C ASP A 83 13.23 4.61 -5.36
N VAL A 84 12.36 5.50 -4.92
CA VAL A 84 11.05 5.20 -4.35
C VAL A 84 10.01 6.21 -4.83
N LEU A 85 8.74 5.85 -4.71
CA LEU A 85 7.61 6.70 -5.08
C LEU A 85 6.69 6.92 -3.89
N LEU A 86 6.23 8.15 -3.71
CA LEU A 86 5.04 8.46 -2.92
C LEU A 86 3.93 8.87 -3.89
N LYS A 87 2.83 8.10 -3.92
CA LYS A 87 1.81 8.23 -4.95
C LYS A 87 0.43 8.46 -4.34
N GLY A 88 -0.25 9.50 -4.81
CA GLY A 88 -1.67 9.75 -4.57
C GLY A 88 -2.57 8.77 -5.35
N PRO A 89 -3.87 8.73 -5.05
CA PRO A 89 -4.81 7.85 -5.72
C PRO A 89 -4.99 8.21 -7.20
N THR A 90 -5.23 7.20 -8.04
CA THR A 90 -5.54 7.38 -9.47
C THR A 90 -6.93 6.87 -9.80
N THR A 91 -7.60 7.54 -10.72
CA THR A 91 -8.93 7.16 -11.20
C THR A 91 -8.82 6.10 -12.30
N THR A 92 -9.62 5.02 -12.20
CA THR A 92 -9.81 4.08 -13.30
C THR A 92 -11.16 4.37 -13.93
N PRO A 93 -11.23 4.63 -15.25
CA PRO A 93 -12.50 4.90 -15.94
C PRO A 93 -13.46 3.74 -15.80
N LYS A 94 -14.74 4.03 -15.59
CA LYS A 94 -15.81 3.01 -15.64
C LYS A 94 -16.16 2.73 -17.09
N GLY A 95 -16.03 1.47 -17.48
CA GLY A 95 -16.25 1.05 -18.87
C GLY A 95 -15.06 1.43 -19.78
N GLY A 96 -14.88 0.69 -20.87
CA GLY A 96 -13.74 0.86 -21.77
C GLY A 96 -12.60 -0.12 -21.48
N SER A 97 -11.56 -0.05 -22.33
CA SER A 97 -10.44 -1.00 -22.33
C SER A 97 -9.19 -0.49 -21.59
N MET A 98 -9.24 0.71 -21.01
CA MET A 98 -8.07 1.26 -20.32
C MET A 98 -7.81 0.53 -19.00
N GLU A 99 -6.62 -0.03 -18.89
CA GLU A 99 -6.15 -0.69 -17.66
C GLU A 99 -5.95 0.32 -16.52
N SER A 100 -6.04 -0.16 -15.29
CA SER A 100 -5.72 0.64 -14.09
C SER A 100 -4.24 1.08 -14.10
N ALA A 101 -3.97 2.35 -13.82
CA ALA A 101 -2.61 2.85 -13.68
C ALA A 101 -1.84 2.11 -12.57
N ASN A 102 -2.53 1.73 -11.48
CA ASN A 102 -1.92 0.96 -10.39
C ASN A 102 -1.46 -0.43 -10.87
N VAL A 103 -2.31 -1.15 -11.59
CA VAL A 103 -1.97 -2.47 -12.13
C VAL A 103 -0.80 -2.38 -13.11
N THR A 104 -0.82 -1.40 -13.99
CA THR A 104 0.28 -1.15 -14.93
C THR A 104 1.58 -0.82 -14.20
N LEU A 105 1.58 0.10 -13.23
CA LEU A 105 2.78 0.44 -12.47
C LEU A 105 3.33 -0.76 -11.70
N ARG A 106 2.49 -1.55 -11.06
CA ARG A 106 2.91 -2.76 -10.33
C ARG A 106 3.61 -3.75 -11.25
N ARG A 107 3.09 -3.94 -12.46
CA ARG A 107 3.69 -4.81 -13.47
C ARG A 107 4.99 -4.23 -14.05
N GLU A 108 4.98 -2.96 -14.48
CA GLU A 108 6.12 -2.31 -15.14
C GLU A 108 7.34 -2.11 -14.21
N LEU A 109 7.10 -2.01 -12.92
CA LEU A 109 8.13 -1.85 -11.90
C LEU A 109 8.38 -3.14 -11.10
N ASP A 110 7.72 -4.23 -11.46
CA ASP A 110 7.74 -5.54 -10.78
C ASP A 110 7.54 -5.44 -9.26
N LEU A 111 6.50 -4.71 -8.84
CA LEU A 111 6.15 -4.50 -7.43
C LEU A 111 5.32 -5.69 -6.93
N TYR A 112 5.96 -6.82 -6.70
CA TYR A 112 5.30 -8.10 -6.44
C TYR A 112 4.65 -8.23 -5.06
N ALA A 113 5.05 -7.45 -4.08
CA ALA A 113 4.51 -7.51 -2.73
C ALA A 113 3.71 -6.24 -2.39
N ASN A 114 2.41 -6.36 -2.19
CA ASN A 114 1.62 -5.31 -1.57
C ASN A 114 1.57 -5.56 -0.07
N VAL A 115 2.15 -4.64 0.69
CA VAL A 115 2.30 -4.75 2.15
C VAL A 115 1.40 -3.72 2.82
N ARG A 116 0.49 -4.21 3.66
CA ARG A 116 -0.48 -3.37 4.39
C ARG A 116 -0.46 -3.71 5.88
N PRO A 117 0.12 -2.88 6.74
CA PRO A 117 0.04 -3.02 8.19
C PRO A 117 -1.32 -2.53 8.70
N VAL A 118 -1.84 -3.22 9.72
CA VAL A 118 -3.05 -2.86 10.46
C VAL A 118 -2.74 -2.96 11.94
N SER A 119 -2.98 -1.90 12.70
CA SER A 119 -2.69 -1.85 14.13
C SER A 119 -3.86 -1.25 14.91
N VAL A 120 -4.34 -2.02 15.90
CA VAL A 120 -5.30 -1.56 16.90
C VAL A 120 -4.79 -2.05 18.27
N PRO A 121 -3.89 -1.27 18.91
CA PRO A 121 -3.17 -1.72 20.13
C PRO A 121 -4.10 -2.13 21.27
N ASP A 122 -5.19 -1.39 21.50
CA ASP A 122 -6.15 -1.64 22.56
C ASP A 122 -6.88 -3.00 22.41
N GLU A 123 -6.86 -3.56 21.20
CA GLU A 123 -7.43 -4.87 20.87
C GLU A 123 -6.38 -5.96 20.65
N GLY A 124 -5.11 -5.63 20.87
CA GLY A 124 -3.99 -6.55 20.62
C GLY A 124 -3.78 -6.87 19.15
N ILE A 125 -4.24 -6.02 18.24
CA ILE A 125 -4.09 -6.21 16.79
C ILE A 125 -2.80 -5.54 16.33
N ASP A 126 -1.92 -6.36 15.74
CA ASP A 126 -0.69 -5.93 15.07
C ASP A 126 -0.46 -6.86 13.87
N TRP A 127 -1.21 -6.63 12.82
CA TRP A 127 -1.25 -7.43 11.60
C TRP A 127 -0.41 -6.81 10.49
N VAL A 128 0.14 -7.67 9.63
CA VAL A 128 0.69 -7.24 8.34
C VAL A 128 0.23 -8.20 7.25
N PHE A 129 -0.35 -7.66 6.21
CA PHE A 129 -0.78 -8.40 5.03
C PHE A 129 0.30 -8.35 3.95
N TYR A 130 0.73 -9.52 3.48
CA TYR A 130 1.56 -9.74 2.32
C TYR A 130 0.70 -10.29 1.19
N ARG A 131 0.20 -9.40 0.35
CA ARG A 131 -0.60 -9.70 -0.82
C ARG A 131 0.32 -9.84 -2.03
N GLU A 132 0.26 -10.97 -2.75
CA GLU A 132 0.83 -11.06 -4.08
C GLU A 132 0.17 -9.99 -4.97
N ASN A 133 0.95 -9.32 -5.82
CA ASN A 133 0.51 -8.05 -6.40
C ASN A 133 0.60 -8.00 -7.94
N THR A 134 1.15 -9.02 -8.59
CA THR A 134 1.44 -9.05 -10.03
C THR A 134 0.78 -10.22 -10.77
N GLU A 135 0.25 -11.19 -10.05
CA GLU A 135 -0.40 -12.39 -10.57
C GLU A 135 -1.91 -12.43 -10.22
N GLY A 136 -2.45 -13.63 -10.10
CA GLY A 136 -3.85 -13.86 -9.79
C GLY A 136 -4.77 -13.52 -10.95
N GLU A 137 -5.90 -12.96 -10.62
CA GLU A 137 -6.93 -12.50 -11.54
C GLU A 137 -6.53 -11.21 -12.27
N TYR A 138 -5.51 -10.50 -11.76
CA TYR A 138 -4.99 -9.25 -12.32
C TYR A 138 -3.98 -9.45 -13.45
N ALA A 139 -3.35 -10.63 -13.55
CA ALA A 139 -2.27 -10.90 -14.50
C ALA A 139 -2.67 -10.70 -15.97
N LEU A 140 -3.86 -11.15 -16.34
CA LEU A 140 -4.38 -11.03 -17.68
C LEU A 140 -5.36 -9.85 -17.84
N GLY A 141 -5.85 -9.27 -16.74
CA GLY A 141 -6.75 -8.12 -16.75
C GLY A 141 -7.98 -8.38 -17.66
N SER A 142 -8.19 -7.50 -18.62
CA SER A 142 -9.33 -7.58 -19.57
C SER A 142 -9.17 -8.62 -20.68
N ARG A 143 -8.20 -9.53 -20.60
CA ARG A 143 -7.94 -10.58 -21.61
C ARG A 143 -8.78 -11.85 -21.39
N GLY A 144 -9.93 -11.71 -20.76
CA GLY A 144 -10.93 -12.77 -20.63
C GLY A 144 -11.54 -13.16 -21.97
N ILE A 145 -12.30 -14.24 -21.97
CA ILE A 145 -13.05 -14.74 -23.15
C ILE A 145 -14.52 -14.47 -22.92
N GLU A 146 -15.17 -13.85 -23.89
CA GLU A 146 -16.60 -13.62 -23.87
C GLU A 146 -17.28 -14.21 -25.09
N LEU A 147 -18.31 -15.00 -24.87
CA LEU A 147 -19.30 -15.39 -25.87
C LEU A 147 -20.58 -14.62 -25.55
N PRO A 148 -20.90 -13.53 -26.26
CA PRO A 148 -21.98 -12.61 -25.91
C PRO A 148 -23.29 -13.30 -25.59
N GLY A 149 -23.87 -13.02 -24.42
CA GLY A 149 -25.11 -13.60 -23.94
C GLY A 149 -25.07 -15.09 -23.56
N LYS A 150 -23.88 -15.72 -23.55
CA LYS A 150 -23.71 -17.14 -23.25
C LYS A 150 -22.70 -17.45 -22.16
N LEU A 151 -21.52 -16.87 -22.22
CA LEU A 151 -20.40 -17.25 -21.34
C LEU A 151 -19.39 -16.11 -21.26
N SER A 152 -18.88 -15.87 -20.06
CA SER A 152 -17.69 -15.05 -19.82
C SER A 152 -16.71 -15.81 -18.94
N MET A 153 -15.42 -15.74 -19.23
CA MET A 153 -14.34 -16.38 -18.48
C MET A 153 -13.20 -15.41 -18.26
N ASP A 154 -12.77 -15.29 -17.02
CA ASP A 154 -11.51 -14.66 -16.64
C ASP A 154 -10.51 -15.71 -16.14
N PHE A 155 -9.24 -15.36 -16.07
CA PHE A 155 -8.19 -16.29 -15.71
C PHE A 155 -7.51 -15.89 -14.40
N LYS A 156 -7.27 -16.87 -13.55
CA LYS A 156 -6.40 -16.76 -12.39
C LYS A 156 -5.07 -17.44 -12.71
N VAL A 157 -3.97 -16.70 -12.57
CA VAL A 157 -2.61 -17.19 -12.81
C VAL A 157 -1.86 -17.27 -11.49
N THR A 158 -1.23 -18.41 -11.24
CA THR A 158 -0.33 -18.62 -10.09
C THR A 158 0.94 -19.31 -10.63
N THR A 159 2.11 -18.71 -10.39
CA THR A 159 3.38 -19.29 -10.78
C THR A 159 4.21 -19.70 -9.57
N ASP A 160 5.16 -20.61 -9.75
CA ASP A 160 6.11 -21.01 -8.71
C ASP A 160 6.95 -19.81 -8.25
N ALA A 161 7.52 -19.09 -9.19
CA ALA A 161 8.40 -17.96 -8.90
C ALA A 161 7.67 -16.81 -8.15
N GLY A 162 6.48 -16.44 -8.63
CA GLY A 162 5.66 -15.40 -7.99
C GLY A 162 5.24 -15.78 -6.59
N THR A 163 4.76 -17.01 -6.38
CA THR A 163 4.37 -17.50 -5.06
C THR A 163 5.58 -17.58 -4.12
N ARG A 164 6.72 -18.09 -4.59
CA ARG A 164 7.93 -18.25 -3.77
C ARG A 164 8.45 -16.90 -3.27
N ARG A 165 8.48 -15.87 -4.13
CA ARG A 165 8.98 -14.54 -3.75
C ARG A 165 8.09 -13.84 -2.73
N ILE A 166 6.76 -13.90 -2.89
CA ILE A 166 5.86 -13.29 -1.91
C ILE A 166 5.84 -14.06 -0.58
N ALA A 167 5.94 -15.40 -0.62
CA ALA A 167 6.06 -16.21 0.58
C ALA A 167 7.36 -15.88 1.34
N ARG A 168 8.51 -15.83 0.66
CA ARG A 168 9.77 -15.42 1.29
C ARG A 168 9.67 -14.03 1.91
N ALA A 169 9.07 -13.06 1.24
CA ALA A 169 8.88 -11.72 1.79
C ALA A 169 8.07 -11.72 3.09
N ALA A 170 6.99 -12.51 3.14
CA ALA A 170 6.14 -12.63 4.33
C ALA A 170 6.86 -13.32 5.50
N PHE A 171 7.53 -14.46 5.25
CA PHE A 171 8.26 -15.19 6.27
C PHE A 171 9.51 -14.44 6.75
N GLU A 172 10.23 -13.75 5.86
CA GLU A 172 11.37 -12.93 6.23
C GLU A 172 10.95 -11.74 7.09
N TYR A 173 9.84 -11.08 6.74
CA TYR A 173 9.25 -10.06 7.60
C TYR A 173 8.91 -10.62 8.99
N ALA A 174 8.27 -11.78 9.05
CA ALA A 174 7.93 -12.42 10.32
C ALA A 174 9.19 -12.67 11.17
N ARG A 175 10.25 -13.22 10.55
CA ARG A 175 11.54 -13.48 11.22
C ARG A 175 12.20 -12.20 11.75
N LEU A 176 12.27 -11.14 10.93
CA LEU A 176 12.92 -9.88 11.30
C LEU A 176 12.16 -9.09 12.37
N ASN A 177 10.84 -9.25 12.45
CA ASN A 177 9.98 -8.52 13.38
C ASN A 177 9.49 -9.37 14.56
N GLY A 178 10.11 -10.54 14.81
CA GLY A 178 9.78 -11.39 15.94
C GLY A 178 8.35 -11.94 15.93
N LYS A 179 7.73 -12.04 14.74
CA LYS A 179 6.41 -12.67 14.56
C LYS A 179 6.57 -14.18 14.54
N THR A 180 5.59 -14.88 15.10
CA THR A 180 5.65 -16.33 15.32
C THR A 180 4.70 -17.12 14.44
N ASN A 181 3.79 -16.45 13.73
CA ASN A 181 2.87 -17.14 12.81
C ASN A 181 2.66 -16.38 11.51
N VAL A 182 2.45 -17.15 10.43
CA VAL A 182 2.04 -16.70 9.09
C VAL A 182 0.78 -17.49 8.71
N ALA A 183 -0.32 -16.80 8.54
CA ALA A 183 -1.56 -17.35 8.02
C ALA A 183 -1.52 -17.36 6.49
N ILE A 184 -1.47 -18.54 5.88
CA ILE A 184 -1.55 -18.74 4.43
C ILE A 184 -3.03 -18.79 4.06
N VAL A 185 -3.55 -17.73 3.45
CA VAL A 185 -4.98 -17.55 3.22
C VAL A 185 -5.31 -17.78 1.74
N THR A 186 -6.07 -18.83 1.46
CA THR A 186 -6.42 -19.29 0.11
C THR A 186 -7.85 -19.77 0.02
N LYS A 187 -8.28 -20.26 -1.15
CA LYS A 187 -9.50 -21.07 -1.33
C LYS A 187 -9.16 -22.44 -1.95
N ALA A 188 -8.09 -23.06 -1.48
CA ALA A 188 -7.53 -24.29 -2.06
C ALA A 188 -8.49 -25.50 -2.03
N ASN A 189 -9.52 -25.48 -1.17
CA ASN A 189 -10.57 -26.52 -1.21
C ASN A 189 -11.45 -26.44 -2.47
N ILE A 190 -11.52 -25.27 -3.13
CA ILE A 190 -12.26 -25.04 -4.36
C ILE A 190 -11.29 -24.85 -5.54
N MET A 191 -10.36 -23.90 -5.44
CA MET A 191 -9.37 -23.55 -6.46
C MET A 191 -8.13 -24.46 -6.33
N LYS A 192 -8.32 -25.77 -6.57
CA LYS A 192 -7.33 -26.81 -6.26
C LYS A 192 -6.01 -26.69 -7.01
N LYS A 193 -6.02 -26.07 -8.21
CA LYS A 193 -4.80 -25.90 -9.01
C LYS A 193 -4.02 -24.67 -8.61
N THR A 194 -4.62 -23.50 -8.71
CA THR A 194 -3.96 -22.22 -8.44
C THR A 194 -3.68 -22.03 -6.95
N ASP A 195 -4.71 -22.09 -6.11
CA ASP A 195 -4.57 -21.88 -4.67
C ASP A 195 -3.91 -23.06 -3.97
N GLY A 196 -4.15 -24.30 -4.46
CA GLY A 196 -3.42 -25.47 -3.96
C GLY A 196 -1.92 -25.41 -4.26
N MET A 197 -1.53 -24.86 -5.41
CA MET A 197 -0.13 -24.58 -5.74
C MET A 197 0.45 -23.49 -4.82
N PHE A 198 -0.30 -22.41 -4.61
CA PHE A 198 0.10 -21.31 -3.72
C PHE A 198 0.38 -21.80 -2.29
N SER A 199 -0.57 -22.54 -1.68
CA SER A 199 -0.42 -23.11 -0.34
C SER A 199 0.77 -24.06 -0.26
N ARG A 200 0.90 -25.00 -1.20
CA ARG A 200 2.03 -25.96 -1.22
C ARG A 200 3.38 -25.25 -1.27
N ILE A 201 3.55 -24.27 -2.16
CA ILE A 201 4.80 -23.53 -2.30
C ILE A 201 5.08 -22.66 -1.07
N ALA A 202 4.05 -22.06 -0.47
CA ALA A 202 4.19 -21.31 0.78
C ALA A 202 4.72 -22.20 1.92
N HIS A 203 4.24 -23.45 2.04
CA HIS A 203 4.77 -24.42 2.99
C HIS A 203 6.20 -24.89 2.67
N GLU A 204 6.54 -25.04 1.39
CA GLU A 204 7.93 -25.33 1.01
C GLU A 204 8.87 -24.20 1.46
N VAL A 205 8.46 -22.93 1.32
CA VAL A 205 9.23 -21.78 1.80
C VAL A 205 9.26 -21.73 3.33
N ALA A 206 8.14 -22.01 4.00
CA ALA A 206 8.05 -22.03 5.46
C ALA A 206 9.09 -22.96 6.11
N ALA A 207 9.47 -24.04 5.44
CA ALA A 207 10.48 -24.99 5.91
C ALA A 207 11.86 -24.34 6.13
N ASP A 208 12.16 -23.21 5.46
CA ASP A 208 13.39 -22.45 5.63
C ASP A 208 13.35 -21.52 6.87
N TYR A 209 12.22 -21.41 7.55
CA TYR A 209 11.98 -20.48 8.68
C TYR A 209 11.55 -21.24 9.96
N PRO A 210 12.44 -22.04 10.56
CA PRO A 210 12.11 -22.78 11.78
C PRO A 210 11.76 -21.83 12.92
N GLY A 211 10.65 -22.09 13.60
CA GLY A 211 10.12 -21.26 14.69
C GLY A 211 9.03 -20.29 14.28
N ILE A 212 8.67 -20.25 12.98
CA ILE A 212 7.49 -19.53 12.50
C ILE A 212 6.45 -20.56 12.08
N GLU A 213 5.29 -20.54 12.72
CA GLU A 213 4.18 -21.42 12.40
C GLU A 213 3.50 -20.98 11.09
N ALA A 214 3.30 -21.91 10.17
CA ALA A 214 2.58 -21.69 8.91
C ALA A 214 1.22 -22.38 8.98
N GLU A 215 0.14 -21.61 9.00
CA GLU A 215 -1.23 -22.12 9.12
C GLU A 215 -2.02 -21.89 7.84
N ASP A 216 -2.66 -22.92 7.29
CA ASP A 216 -3.61 -22.77 6.18
C ASP A 216 -4.98 -22.31 6.67
N TRP A 217 -5.50 -21.27 6.01
CA TRP A 217 -6.83 -20.74 6.24
C TRP A 217 -7.58 -20.54 4.92
N TYR A 218 -8.87 -20.88 4.90
CA TYR A 218 -9.72 -20.51 3.78
C TYR A 218 -10.20 -19.07 3.92
N ILE A 219 -10.24 -18.33 2.82
CA ILE A 219 -10.54 -16.88 2.81
C ILE A 219 -11.88 -16.56 3.48
N ASP A 220 -12.92 -17.36 3.26
CA ASP A 220 -14.25 -17.16 3.85
C ASP A 220 -14.25 -17.24 5.39
N ILE A 221 -13.58 -18.24 5.96
CA ILE A 221 -13.48 -18.34 7.42
C ILE A 221 -12.49 -17.32 7.99
N MET A 222 -11.45 -16.94 7.24
CA MET A 222 -10.53 -15.90 7.68
C MET A 222 -11.26 -14.55 7.78
N THR A 223 -12.07 -14.17 6.80
CA THR A 223 -12.91 -12.96 6.85
C THR A 223 -13.78 -12.95 8.11
N ALA A 224 -14.42 -14.08 8.44
CA ALA A 224 -15.21 -14.20 9.68
C ALA A 224 -14.34 -14.08 10.94
N ASN A 225 -13.11 -14.60 10.92
CA ASN A 225 -12.20 -14.56 12.08
C ASN A 225 -11.67 -13.15 12.35
N LEU A 226 -11.45 -12.33 11.33
CA LEU A 226 -10.95 -10.96 11.51
C LEU A 226 -11.96 -10.06 12.23
N VAL A 227 -13.25 -10.29 12.02
CA VAL A 227 -14.30 -9.55 12.76
C VAL A 227 -14.65 -10.18 14.11
N ASN A 228 -14.09 -11.35 14.45
CA ASN A 228 -14.33 -12.01 15.73
C ASN A 228 -13.33 -11.54 16.81
N PRO A 229 -13.77 -10.76 17.83
CA PRO A 229 -12.86 -10.24 18.85
C PRO A 229 -12.11 -11.34 19.64
N ALA A 230 -12.65 -12.55 19.75
CA ALA A 230 -12.03 -13.65 20.47
C ALA A 230 -10.87 -14.32 19.72
N LEU A 231 -10.78 -14.12 18.40
CA LEU A 231 -9.81 -14.82 17.55
C LEU A 231 -8.82 -13.87 16.86
N ARG A 232 -9.24 -12.65 16.53
CA ARG A 232 -8.48 -11.75 15.65
C ARG A 232 -7.10 -11.37 16.17
N SER A 233 -6.89 -11.27 17.48
CA SER A 233 -5.60 -10.91 18.09
C SER A 233 -4.53 -12.00 17.98
N ARG A 234 -4.89 -13.25 17.62
CA ARG A 234 -3.93 -14.35 17.44
C ARG A 234 -3.14 -14.25 16.14
N PHE A 235 -3.70 -13.59 15.12
CA PHE A 235 -3.07 -13.46 13.81
C PHE A 235 -2.01 -12.35 13.80
N GLN A 236 -0.96 -12.53 13.00
CA GLN A 236 0.16 -11.59 12.94
C GLN A 236 0.53 -11.24 11.49
N VAL A 237 0.86 -12.24 10.68
CA VAL A 237 1.23 -12.05 9.28
C VAL A 237 0.28 -12.86 8.40
N PHE A 238 -0.21 -12.24 7.33
CA PHE A 238 -1.08 -12.88 6.36
C PHE A 238 -0.37 -12.96 5.01
N LEU A 239 -0.35 -14.12 4.42
CA LEU A 239 0.16 -14.38 3.08
C LEU A 239 -1.00 -14.76 2.17
N LEU A 240 -1.23 -13.98 1.11
CA LEU A 240 -2.43 -14.10 0.28
C LEU A 240 -2.14 -13.96 -1.22
N PRO A 241 -2.89 -14.70 -2.07
CA PRO A 241 -3.07 -14.37 -3.48
C PRO A 241 -3.67 -12.98 -3.67
N ASN A 242 -3.51 -12.45 -4.88
CA ASN A 242 -3.82 -11.05 -5.21
C ASN A 242 -5.25 -10.62 -4.85
N LEU A 243 -6.27 -11.24 -5.39
CA LEU A 243 -7.67 -10.79 -5.20
C LEU A 243 -8.14 -10.93 -3.76
N TYR A 244 -7.80 -12.02 -3.08
CA TYR A 244 -8.17 -12.19 -1.68
C TYR A 244 -7.49 -11.14 -0.79
N GLY A 245 -6.21 -10.84 -1.08
CA GLY A 245 -5.49 -9.77 -0.40
C GLY A 245 -6.11 -8.39 -0.63
N ASP A 246 -6.64 -8.10 -1.84
CA ASP A 246 -7.32 -6.85 -2.12
C ASP A 246 -8.56 -6.67 -1.24
N ILE A 247 -9.37 -7.73 -1.14
CA ILE A 247 -10.64 -7.68 -0.41
C ILE A 247 -10.41 -7.60 1.10
N ILE A 248 -9.63 -8.53 1.66
CA ILE A 248 -9.51 -8.67 3.11
C ILE A 248 -8.68 -7.55 3.76
N THR A 249 -7.79 -6.91 3.02
CA THR A 249 -7.04 -5.76 3.54
C THR A 249 -7.90 -4.51 3.72
N ASP A 250 -8.96 -4.34 2.94
CA ASP A 250 -9.93 -3.27 3.13
C ASP A 250 -10.80 -3.53 4.37
N GLU A 251 -11.13 -4.80 4.66
CA GLU A 251 -11.74 -5.18 5.94
C GLU A 251 -10.81 -4.87 7.12
N GLY A 252 -9.53 -5.24 7.03
CA GLY A 252 -8.53 -4.92 8.05
C GLY A 252 -8.39 -3.42 8.28
N ALA A 253 -8.37 -2.62 7.20
CA ALA A 253 -8.36 -1.18 7.30
C ALA A 253 -9.63 -0.61 7.97
N GLN A 254 -10.79 -1.20 7.72
CA GLN A 254 -12.04 -0.80 8.37
C GLN A 254 -12.02 -1.09 9.88
N ILE A 255 -11.42 -2.20 10.29
CA ILE A 255 -11.22 -2.54 11.71
C ILE A 255 -10.30 -1.51 12.40
N GLN A 256 -9.28 -1.01 11.70
CA GLN A 256 -8.37 0.03 12.21
C GLN A 256 -9.02 1.43 12.30
N GLY A 257 -10.19 1.64 11.72
CA GLY A 257 -10.88 2.95 11.72
C GLY A 257 -11.17 3.50 10.32
N GLY A 258 -11.04 2.69 9.31
CA GLY A 258 -11.40 2.98 7.91
C GLY A 258 -10.20 3.13 6.97
N VAL A 259 -10.49 3.01 5.68
CA VAL A 259 -9.47 3.09 4.61
C VAL A 259 -8.70 4.42 4.57
N GLY A 260 -9.23 5.47 5.16
CA GLY A 260 -8.53 6.76 5.27
C GLY A 260 -7.39 6.78 6.28
N THR A 261 -7.20 5.74 7.09
CA THR A 261 -6.21 5.69 8.18
C THR A 261 -5.02 4.78 7.87
N ALA A 262 -5.09 3.97 6.83
CA ALA A 262 -4.06 2.98 6.50
C ALA A 262 -3.23 3.42 5.29
N GLY A 263 -1.93 3.10 5.31
CA GLY A 263 -1.01 3.24 4.19
C GLY A 263 -0.71 1.89 3.54
N SER A 264 -0.21 1.91 2.32
CA SER A 264 0.18 0.74 1.54
C SER A 264 1.56 0.91 0.95
N ALA A 265 2.35 -0.16 0.98
CA ALA A 265 3.60 -0.25 0.25
C ALA A 265 3.47 -1.31 -0.86
N ASN A 266 3.94 -1.01 -2.05
CA ASN A 266 4.12 -1.95 -3.15
C ASN A 266 5.63 -2.12 -3.36
N ILE A 267 6.15 -3.30 -3.09
CA ILE A 267 7.59 -3.56 -3.00
C ILE A 267 8.00 -4.53 -4.10
N GLY A 268 9.05 -4.18 -4.79
CA GLY A 268 9.80 -5.04 -5.71
C GLY A 268 11.27 -5.06 -5.33
N ASP A 269 12.08 -5.83 -6.08
CA ASP A 269 13.51 -5.93 -5.80
C ASP A 269 14.27 -4.62 -6.10
N ARG A 270 13.78 -3.83 -7.05
CA ARG A 270 14.44 -2.59 -7.50
C ARG A 270 13.69 -1.32 -7.12
N TYR A 271 12.37 -1.36 -7.14
CA TYR A 271 11.50 -0.22 -6.93
C TYR A 271 10.56 -0.45 -5.75
N ALA A 272 10.15 0.64 -5.11
CA ALA A 272 9.09 0.62 -4.12
C ALA A 272 8.16 1.83 -4.33
N MET A 273 6.87 1.61 -4.16
CA MET A 273 5.82 2.62 -4.30
C MET A 273 4.94 2.61 -3.06
N PHE A 274 4.82 3.76 -2.42
CA PHE A 274 4.01 3.96 -1.23
C PHE A 274 2.81 4.80 -1.59
N GLU A 275 1.62 4.37 -1.17
CA GLU A 275 0.38 5.01 -1.59
C GLU A 275 -0.71 4.98 -0.53
N ALA A 276 -1.64 5.94 -0.59
CA ALA A 276 -2.89 5.86 0.16
C ALA A 276 -3.72 4.68 -0.37
N ILE A 277 -4.42 3.97 0.54
CA ILE A 277 -5.23 2.81 0.12
C ILE A 277 -6.60 3.20 -0.43
N HIS A 278 -7.10 4.41 -0.13
CA HIS A 278 -8.37 4.91 -0.65
C HIS A 278 -8.26 5.36 -2.13
N GLY A 279 -9.41 5.40 -2.82
CA GLY A 279 -9.50 5.89 -4.19
C GLY A 279 -9.43 7.43 -4.30
N SER A 280 -9.51 7.93 -5.53
CA SER A 280 -9.43 9.38 -5.86
C SER A 280 -10.63 10.23 -5.43
N ALA A 281 -11.72 9.60 -4.98
CA ALA A 281 -12.94 10.24 -4.48
C ALA A 281 -13.46 11.41 -5.33
N PRO A 282 -13.74 11.23 -6.63
CA PRO A 282 -14.14 12.32 -7.54
C PRO A 282 -15.41 13.04 -7.09
N ARG A 283 -16.33 12.32 -6.44
CA ARG A 283 -17.55 12.91 -5.89
C ARG A 283 -17.29 14.00 -4.84
N LYS A 284 -16.19 13.91 -4.07
CA LYS A 284 -15.82 14.95 -3.11
C LYS A 284 -15.36 16.23 -3.83
N ILE A 285 -14.67 16.09 -4.94
CA ILE A 285 -14.28 17.23 -5.77
C ILE A 285 -15.51 17.89 -6.38
N GLU A 286 -16.43 17.10 -6.96
CA GLU A 286 -17.69 17.58 -7.53
C GLU A 286 -18.57 18.31 -6.48
N ALA A 287 -18.56 17.84 -5.23
CA ALA A 287 -19.28 18.47 -4.12
C ALA A 287 -18.57 19.70 -3.51
N GLY A 288 -17.37 20.05 -3.98
CA GLY A 288 -16.54 21.11 -3.39
C GLY A 288 -16.07 20.77 -1.97
N GLU A 289 -15.88 19.50 -1.67
CA GLU A 289 -15.42 18.99 -0.36
C GLU A 289 -13.99 18.43 -0.40
N GLY A 290 -13.25 18.65 -1.48
CA GLY A 290 -11.90 18.15 -1.63
C GLY A 290 -10.95 18.59 -0.52
N ASP A 291 -11.06 19.84 -0.07
CA ASP A 291 -10.21 20.39 0.99
C ASP A 291 -10.40 19.73 2.36
N TYR A 292 -11.49 19.00 2.55
CA TYR A 292 -11.77 18.23 3.77
C TYR A 292 -11.27 16.78 3.70
N ALA A 293 -10.53 16.41 2.65
CA ALA A 293 -9.96 15.08 2.53
C ALA A 293 -8.99 14.78 3.69
N ASN A 294 -9.06 13.55 4.23
CA ASN A 294 -8.17 13.16 5.32
C ASN A 294 -6.79 12.78 4.77
N PRO A 295 -5.69 13.44 5.18
CA PRO A 295 -4.34 13.12 4.72
C PRO A 295 -3.71 11.92 5.44
N ALA A 296 -4.34 11.33 6.45
CA ALA A 296 -3.73 10.32 7.30
C ALA A 296 -3.21 9.11 6.50
N SER A 297 -3.94 8.64 5.50
CA SER A 297 -3.53 7.49 4.69
C SER A 297 -2.23 7.75 3.92
N ILE A 298 -2.09 8.90 3.24
CA ILE A 298 -0.86 9.25 2.52
C ILE A 298 0.30 9.55 3.48
N LEU A 299 0.04 10.09 4.66
CA LEU A 299 1.04 10.31 5.70
C LEU A 299 1.54 9.00 6.29
N LYS A 300 0.67 8.01 6.48
CA LYS A 300 1.07 6.63 6.84
C LYS A 300 1.92 5.98 5.75
N ALA A 301 1.56 6.17 4.49
CA ALA A 301 2.39 5.71 3.37
C ALA A 301 3.77 6.40 3.37
N ALA A 302 3.83 7.70 3.65
CA ALA A 302 5.10 8.43 3.80
C ALA A 302 5.93 7.91 4.99
N GLU A 303 5.30 7.58 6.12
CA GLU A 303 5.97 6.96 7.27
C GLU A 303 6.60 5.61 6.88
N MET A 304 5.85 4.74 6.20
CA MET A 304 6.35 3.47 5.68
C MET A 304 7.52 3.68 4.71
N MET A 305 7.43 4.67 3.82
CA MET A 305 8.51 5.05 2.89
C MET A 305 9.77 5.47 3.64
N LEU A 306 9.66 6.30 4.67
CA LEU A 306 10.80 6.75 5.48
C LEU A 306 11.53 5.58 6.14
N ARG A 307 10.80 4.60 6.67
CA ARG A 307 11.41 3.36 7.20
C ARG A 307 12.13 2.58 6.11
N HIS A 308 11.51 2.45 4.94
CA HIS A 308 12.06 1.71 3.81
C HIS A 308 13.38 2.33 3.30
N ILE A 309 13.48 3.64 3.28
CA ILE A 309 14.71 4.35 2.85
C ILE A 309 15.74 4.54 4.00
N ALA A 310 15.66 3.71 5.02
CA ALA A 310 16.57 3.69 6.17
C ALA A 310 16.61 5.01 6.99
N MET A 311 15.45 5.65 7.17
CA MET A 311 15.25 6.84 8.02
C MET A 311 14.26 6.57 9.17
N PRO A 312 14.49 5.56 10.02
CA PRO A 312 13.54 5.16 11.05
C PRO A 312 13.22 6.26 12.05
N GLU A 313 14.19 7.08 12.45
CA GLU A 313 13.99 8.20 13.40
C GLU A 313 12.98 9.24 12.86
N LYS A 314 13.06 9.54 11.55
CA LYS A 314 12.11 10.46 10.89
C LYS A 314 10.71 9.84 10.81
N ALA A 315 10.64 8.54 10.53
CA ALA A 315 9.39 7.79 10.51
C ALA A 315 8.74 7.74 11.90
N GLU A 316 9.52 7.47 12.95
CA GLU A 316 9.05 7.44 14.34
C GLU A 316 8.53 8.81 14.80
N ARG A 317 9.23 9.89 14.43
CA ARG A 317 8.77 11.25 14.72
C ARG A 317 7.44 11.56 14.06
N LEU A 318 7.26 11.18 12.78
CA LEU A 318 5.98 11.32 12.09
C LEU A 318 4.88 10.48 12.75
N GLN A 319 5.17 9.22 13.04
CA GLN A 319 4.23 8.30 13.69
C GLN A 319 3.79 8.82 15.06
N ALA A 320 4.73 9.30 15.89
CA ALA A 320 4.44 9.86 17.21
C ALA A 320 3.55 11.10 17.11
N ALA A 321 3.87 12.03 16.20
CA ALA A 321 3.07 13.22 15.99
C ALA A 321 1.67 12.89 15.49
N MET A 322 1.54 11.96 14.53
CA MET A 322 0.23 11.50 14.06
C MET A 322 -0.59 10.90 15.19
N ARG A 323 0.00 10.04 16.03
CA ARG A 323 -0.69 9.45 17.18
C ARG A 323 -1.18 10.51 18.17
N ILE A 324 -0.36 11.50 18.48
CA ILE A 324 -0.77 12.62 19.35
C ILE A 324 -1.98 13.34 18.76
N CYS A 325 -1.91 13.68 17.47
CA CYS A 325 -2.97 14.44 16.80
C CYS A 325 -4.29 13.66 16.67
N THR A 326 -4.23 12.34 16.43
CA THR A 326 -5.41 11.52 16.09
C THR A 326 -5.95 10.68 17.24
N GLU A 327 -5.13 10.36 18.26
CA GLU A 327 -5.52 9.43 19.34
C GLU A 327 -5.48 10.08 20.73
N THR A 328 -4.65 11.10 20.94
CA THR A 328 -4.43 11.66 22.28
C THR A 328 -5.08 13.02 22.48
N GLU A 329 -4.77 14.00 21.63
CA GLU A 329 -5.21 15.38 21.81
C GLU A 329 -6.51 15.72 21.08
N HIS A 330 -6.71 15.22 19.87
CA HIS A 330 -7.88 15.47 19.03
C HIS A 330 -8.25 16.95 18.84
N ARG A 331 -7.26 17.89 18.86
CA ARG A 331 -7.52 19.33 18.72
C ARG A 331 -8.12 19.70 17.36
N VAL A 332 -7.77 18.93 16.35
CA VAL A 332 -8.22 19.12 14.96
C VAL A 332 -8.68 17.79 14.41
N THR A 333 -9.98 17.66 14.15
CA THR A 333 -10.57 16.41 13.64
C THR A 333 -10.98 16.55 12.19
N VAL A 334 -10.47 15.68 11.33
CA VAL A 334 -10.84 15.59 9.92
C VAL A 334 -11.93 14.52 9.76
N THR A 335 -13.13 14.94 9.41
CA THR A 335 -14.28 14.04 9.18
C THR A 335 -14.38 13.60 7.70
N GLY A 336 -13.68 14.27 6.83
CA GLY A 336 -13.84 14.13 5.39
C GLY A 336 -14.98 14.97 4.81
N HIS A 337 -15.66 15.78 5.61
CA HIS A 337 -16.81 16.62 5.26
C HIS A 337 -16.66 18.03 5.84
N ARG A 338 -17.56 18.94 5.46
CA ARG A 338 -17.53 20.37 5.87
C ARG A 338 -17.75 20.61 7.37
N ASP A 339 -18.22 19.60 8.10
CA ASP A 339 -18.37 19.62 9.55
C ASP A 339 -17.04 19.37 10.29
N GLY A 340 -16.00 18.95 9.58
CA GLY A 340 -14.66 18.73 10.11
C GLY A 340 -13.66 19.80 9.67
N ALA A 341 -12.42 19.60 10.08
CA ALA A 341 -11.31 20.44 9.66
C ALA A 341 -10.85 20.13 8.24
N THR A 342 -10.19 21.10 7.62
CA THR A 342 -9.55 20.90 6.31
C THR A 342 -8.27 20.07 6.44
N CYS A 343 -7.87 19.46 5.32
CA CYS A 343 -6.60 18.77 5.16
C CYS A 343 -5.41 19.65 5.59
N GLU A 344 -5.45 20.93 5.20
CA GLU A 344 -4.41 21.91 5.53
C GLU A 344 -4.37 22.22 7.03
N ALA A 345 -5.51 22.49 7.65
CA ALA A 345 -5.59 22.78 9.09
C ALA A 345 -5.08 21.61 9.95
N PHE A 346 -5.40 20.37 9.56
CA PHE A 346 -4.84 19.19 10.22
C PHE A 346 -3.31 19.10 10.05
N THR A 347 -2.82 19.40 8.86
CA THR A 347 -1.39 19.35 8.59
C THR A 347 -0.62 20.42 9.33
N ASP A 348 -1.18 21.63 9.48
CA ASP A 348 -0.58 22.70 10.28
C ASP A 348 -0.44 22.28 11.76
N TYR A 349 -1.49 21.67 12.30
CA TYR A 349 -1.46 21.10 13.64
C TYR A 349 -0.43 19.96 13.77
N LEU A 350 -0.34 19.06 12.79
CA LEU A 350 0.66 18.01 12.78
C LEU A 350 2.10 18.56 12.74
N LEU A 351 2.35 19.57 11.91
CA LEU A 351 3.65 20.24 11.82
C LEU A 351 4.02 20.97 13.12
N GLU A 352 3.06 21.59 13.80
CA GLU A 352 3.26 22.18 15.13
C GLU A 352 3.66 21.10 16.13
N THR A 353 2.91 20.01 16.20
CA THR A 353 3.19 18.87 17.09
C THR A 353 4.55 18.25 16.82
N MET A 354 4.93 18.08 15.55
CA MET A 354 6.25 17.57 15.17
C MET A 354 7.40 18.47 15.64
N ARG A 355 7.21 19.78 15.70
CA ARG A 355 8.25 20.70 16.19
C ARG A 355 8.44 20.62 17.70
N SER A 356 7.42 20.20 18.43
CA SER A 356 7.49 20.06 19.89
C SER A 356 8.06 18.71 20.35
N LEU A 357 8.21 17.74 19.44
CA LEU A 357 8.89 16.45 19.65
C LEU A 357 10.39 16.55 19.33
#